data_92c726351958c004d2b1c89c9af5d199
#
_entry.id   92c726351958c004d2b1c89c9af5d199
#
_cell.length_a   1.000
_cell.length_b   1.000
_cell.length_c   1.000
_cell.angle_alpha   90.00
_cell.angle_beta   90.00
_cell.angle_gamma   90.00
#
_symmetry.space_group_name_H-M   'P 1'
#
loop_
_entity.id
_entity.type
_entity.pdbx_description
1 polymer ?
#
loop_
_entity_poly.entity_id
_entity_poly.type
_entity_poly.pdbx_seq_one_letter_code
_entity_poly.pdbx_strand_id
1 'polypeptide(L)'
;WNKFQPIYEVWGPVTVPMTKRQARDDTGQMIYYACQQADALGANFANYDTDNNGEVDNVYCFFAGYDRAQGGGDDCIWSHASGIGHKNLYLDGKKVSGYGCSSELKGNSGVNRVNIGTFTHEFAHVIGLPDYYDTDGGDNGNGHTPGGWSLMASGCYNHDSSRPPLLSAVDRQHLGWATIPNMPNGSIRLNK
;
A
#
# COMPACT_ATOMS: atom_id res chain seq x y z
N TRP A 1 -13.86 -14.20 9.04
CA TRP A 1 -12.62 -13.68 9.56
C TRP A 1 -11.50 -14.72 9.28
N ASN A 2 -10.22 -14.37 9.38
CA ASN A 2 -9.05 -15.22 9.10
C ASN A 2 -8.86 -15.65 7.63
N LYS A 3 -9.28 -14.83 6.67
CA LYS A 3 -9.02 -15.06 5.24
C LYS A 3 -7.67 -14.54 4.78
N PHE A 4 -7.10 -13.59 5.53
CA PHE A 4 -5.79 -13.02 5.27
C PHE A 4 -4.91 -13.20 6.51
N GLN A 5 -3.83 -13.96 6.37
CA GLN A 5 -2.87 -14.26 7.44
C GLN A 5 -1.45 -14.16 6.84
N PRO A 6 -0.93 -12.94 6.66
CA PRO A 6 0.37 -12.75 6.05
C PRO A 6 1.48 -13.27 6.96
N ILE A 7 2.46 -13.92 6.36
CA ILE A 7 3.75 -14.19 6.99
C ILE A 7 4.65 -13.01 6.63
N TYR A 8 5.30 -12.41 7.60
CA TYR A 8 6.18 -11.27 7.36
C TYR A 8 7.35 -11.24 8.35
N GLU A 9 8.40 -10.59 7.94
CA GLU A 9 9.52 -10.19 8.79
C GLU A 9 9.76 -8.69 8.62
N VAL A 10 10.40 -8.08 9.62
CA VAL A 10 10.75 -6.66 9.61
C VAL A 10 12.26 -6.53 9.69
N TRP A 11 12.84 -5.89 8.67
CA TRP A 11 14.26 -5.66 8.53
C TRP A 11 14.57 -4.17 8.53
N GLY A 12 15.54 -3.77 9.33
CA GLY A 12 15.96 -2.38 9.42
C GLY A 12 16.16 -1.88 10.86
N PRO A 13 16.37 -0.57 11.05
CA PRO A 13 16.39 0.46 9.99
C PRO A 13 17.58 0.30 9.05
N VAL A 14 17.39 0.61 7.77
CA VAL A 14 18.45 0.63 6.76
C VAL A 14 18.66 2.04 6.23
N THR A 15 19.89 2.34 5.77
CA THR A 15 20.20 3.61 5.13
C THR A 15 20.47 3.38 3.65
N VAL A 16 19.76 4.09 2.79
CA VAL A 16 19.94 4.03 1.33
C VAL A 16 20.85 5.17 0.87
N PRO A 17 21.66 4.99 -0.20
CA PRO A 17 22.59 6.00 -0.71
C PRO A 17 21.86 7.04 -1.58
N MET A 18 20.78 7.63 -1.04
CA MET A 18 19.94 8.60 -1.73
C MET A 18 19.56 9.73 -0.78
N THR A 19 19.50 10.93 -1.32
CA THR A 19 18.87 12.06 -0.63
C THR A 19 17.33 11.89 -0.68
N LYS A 20 16.61 12.55 0.23
CA LYS A 20 15.14 12.60 0.25
C LYS A 20 14.55 12.95 -1.12
N ARG A 21 15.13 13.97 -1.79
CA ARG A 21 14.66 14.41 -3.12
C ARG A 21 14.85 13.32 -4.19
N GLN A 22 15.99 12.66 -4.20
CA GLN A 22 16.24 11.55 -5.13
C GLN A 22 15.26 10.40 -4.87
N ALA A 23 15.00 10.07 -3.60
CA ALA A 23 14.02 9.04 -3.24
C ALA A 23 12.59 9.41 -3.63
N ARG A 24 12.22 10.70 -3.56
CA ARG A 24 10.95 11.20 -4.08
C ARG A 24 10.87 11.08 -5.61
N ASP A 25 11.95 11.41 -6.32
CA ASP A 25 11.99 11.41 -7.79
C ASP A 25 12.05 9.98 -8.37
N ASP A 26 12.67 9.04 -7.66
CA ASP A 26 12.71 7.61 -8.01
C ASP A 26 12.56 6.75 -6.73
N THR A 27 11.34 6.64 -6.24
CA THR A 27 11.02 5.81 -5.08
C THR A 27 11.34 4.34 -5.33
N GLY A 28 11.15 3.86 -6.55
CA GLY A 28 11.53 2.50 -6.92
C GLY A 28 13.03 2.22 -6.74
N GLN A 29 13.90 3.21 -6.96
CA GLN A 29 15.34 3.07 -6.70
C GLN A 29 15.64 3.05 -5.19
N MET A 30 14.89 3.81 -4.40
CA MET A 30 14.98 3.73 -2.94
C MET A 30 14.62 2.33 -2.44
N ILE A 31 13.52 1.76 -2.93
CA ILE A 31 13.09 0.39 -2.60
C ILE A 31 14.15 -0.63 -3.02
N TYR A 32 14.70 -0.49 -4.23
CA TYR A 32 15.79 -1.34 -4.72
C TYR A 32 16.95 -1.39 -3.73
N TYR A 33 17.45 -0.24 -3.30
CA TYR A 33 18.54 -0.17 -2.31
C TYR A 33 18.12 -0.68 -0.93
N ALA A 34 16.90 -0.40 -0.49
CA ALA A 34 16.40 -0.88 0.79
C ALA A 34 16.35 -2.42 0.84
N CYS A 35 15.90 -3.06 -0.24
CA CYS A 35 15.90 -4.52 -0.36
C CYS A 35 17.32 -5.10 -0.32
N GLN A 36 18.28 -4.49 -1.04
CA GLN A 36 19.68 -4.92 -0.99
C GLN A 36 20.28 -4.79 0.41
N GLN A 37 19.94 -3.74 1.15
CA GLN A 37 20.40 -3.58 2.52
C GLN A 37 19.74 -4.60 3.47
N ALA A 38 18.46 -4.91 3.28
CA ALA A 38 17.76 -5.94 4.06
C ALA A 38 18.38 -7.33 3.82
N ASP A 39 18.66 -7.67 2.56
CA ASP A 39 19.39 -8.88 2.17
C ASP A 39 20.76 -8.98 2.86
N ALA A 40 21.53 -7.89 2.84
CA ALA A 40 22.83 -7.82 3.51
C ALA A 40 22.73 -7.97 5.06
N LEU A 41 21.57 -7.67 5.66
CA LEU A 41 21.28 -7.92 7.07
C LEU A 41 20.83 -9.36 7.34
N GLY A 42 20.57 -10.16 6.31
CA GLY A 42 20.19 -11.56 6.41
C GLY A 42 18.71 -11.85 6.08
N ALA A 43 17.97 -10.90 5.52
CA ALA A 43 16.63 -11.18 4.98
C ALA A 43 16.72 -12.24 3.88
N ASN A 44 15.90 -13.28 3.96
CA ASN A 44 15.84 -14.31 2.93
C ASN A 44 14.56 -14.13 2.10
N PHE A 45 14.70 -13.49 0.94
CA PHE A 45 13.58 -13.17 0.04
C PHE A 45 12.92 -14.43 -0.56
N ALA A 46 13.62 -15.56 -0.62
CA ALA A 46 13.05 -16.83 -1.09
C ALA A 46 11.90 -17.34 -0.21
N ASN A 47 11.83 -16.92 1.05
CA ASN A 47 10.75 -17.30 1.97
C ASN A 47 9.39 -16.66 1.63
N TYR A 48 9.38 -15.65 0.73
CA TYR A 48 8.22 -14.81 0.42
C TYR A 48 7.76 -14.92 -1.05
N ASP A 49 7.96 -16.08 -1.66
CA ASP A 49 7.37 -16.50 -2.93
C ASP A 49 6.45 -17.70 -2.61
N THR A 50 5.26 -17.42 -2.05
CA THR A 50 4.39 -18.46 -1.49
C THR A 50 3.62 -19.25 -2.56
N ASP A 51 3.44 -18.67 -3.75
CA ASP A 51 2.81 -19.33 -4.89
C ASP A 51 3.80 -19.99 -5.86
N ASN A 52 5.12 -19.87 -5.58
CA ASN A 52 6.22 -20.40 -6.38
C ASN A 52 6.24 -19.88 -7.82
N ASN A 53 5.87 -18.62 -8.03
CA ASN A 53 5.91 -17.99 -9.35
C ASN A 53 7.29 -17.41 -9.72
N GLY A 54 8.25 -17.42 -8.77
CA GLY A 54 9.60 -16.87 -8.95
C GLY A 54 9.73 -15.39 -8.57
N GLU A 55 8.69 -14.79 -8.06
CA GLU A 55 8.66 -13.41 -7.58
C GLU A 55 8.38 -13.35 -6.08
N VAL A 56 8.91 -12.33 -5.42
CA VAL A 56 8.58 -12.04 -4.02
C VAL A 56 7.15 -11.53 -3.96
N ASP A 57 6.30 -12.12 -3.14
CA ASP A 57 4.88 -11.78 -3.03
C ASP A 57 4.68 -10.29 -2.77
N ASN A 58 5.47 -9.71 -1.87
CA ASN A 58 5.44 -8.27 -1.63
C ASN A 58 6.61 -7.76 -0.78
N VAL A 59 6.93 -6.49 -0.99
CA VAL A 59 7.78 -5.66 -0.13
C VAL A 59 7.00 -4.44 0.32
N TYR A 60 7.02 -4.13 1.61
CA TYR A 60 6.46 -2.89 2.12
C TYR A 60 7.53 -2.07 2.86
N CYS A 61 7.68 -0.80 2.50
CA CYS A 61 8.69 0.08 3.05
C CYS A 61 8.07 1.21 3.87
N PHE A 62 8.46 1.33 5.13
CA PHE A 62 8.19 2.52 5.92
C PHE A 62 9.39 3.46 5.81
N PHE A 63 9.25 4.55 5.07
CA PHE A 63 10.34 5.53 4.90
C PHE A 63 10.33 6.58 6.01
N ALA A 64 11.52 6.99 6.43
CA ALA A 64 11.69 8.04 7.43
C ALA A 64 11.22 9.40 6.92
N GLY A 65 10.62 10.20 7.79
CA GLY A 65 10.18 11.56 7.51
C GLY A 65 8.72 11.67 7.12
N TYR A 66 8.38 12.76 6.41
CA TYR A 66 7.00 13.18 6.15
C TYR A 66 6.48 12.65 4.81
N ASP A 67 5.15 12.50 4.75
CA ASP A 67 4.39 12.10 3.57
C ASP A 67 3.79 13.32 2.88
N ARG A 68 4.00 13.43 1.57
CA ARG A 68 3.36 14.48 0.78
C ARG A 68 1.83 14.36 0.79
N ALA A 69 1.29 13.13 0.81
CA ALA A 69 -0.16 12.88 0.89
C ALA A 69 -0.78 13.33 2.21
N GLN A 70 0.02 13.49 3.27
CA GLN A 70 -0.43 13.85 4.62
C GLN A 70 0.15 15.19 5.10
N GLY A 71 0.37 16.12 4.19
CA GLY A 71 0.78 17.50 4.50
C GLY A 71 2.28 17.75 4.49
N GLY A 72 3.08 16.81 4.05
CA GLY A 72 4.51 17.02 3.77
C GLY A 72 4.72 17.96 2.58
N GLY A 73 5.91 18.56 2.52
CA GLY A 73 6.28 19.46 1.41
C GLY A 73 6.48 18.72 0.09
N ASP A 74 6.64 19.49 -0.99
CA ASP A 74 6.82 18.97 -2.36
C ASP A 74 8.09 18.12 -2.56
N ASP A 75 9.01 18.15 -1.64
CA ASP A 75 10.22 17.33 -1.62
C ASP A 75 10.02 15.98 -0.91
N CYS A 76 8.82 15.72 -0.36
CA CYS A 76 8.50 14.47 0.30
C CYS A 76 8.01 13.41 -0.70
N ILE A 77 8.24 12.14 -0.36
CA ILE A 77 7.67 11.01 -1.07
C ILE A 77 6.15 11.03 -0.82
N TRP A 78 5.38 10.67 -1.84
CA TRP A 78 3.96 10.34 -1.71
C TRP A 78 3.84 8.86 -1.36
N SER A 79 3.11 8.50 -0.31
CA SER A 79 2.79 7.10 -0.03
C SER A 79 2.05 6.49 -1.22
N HIS A 80 2.46 5.31 -1.66
CA HIS A 80 1.86 4.63 -2.83
C HIS A 80 2.26 3.16 -2.90
N ALA A 81 1.54 2.40 -3.72
CA ALA A 81 1.95 1.08 -4.20
C ALA A 81 2.34 1.16 -5.68
N SER A 82 3.38 0.44 -6.09
CA SER A 82 3.89 0.46 -7.46
C SER A 82 4.79 -0.74 -7.75
N GLY A 83 5.40 -0.76 -8.94
CA GLY A 83 6.29 -1.82 -9.39
C GLY A 83 7.72 -1.37 -9.69
N ILE A 84 8.67 -2.26 -9.40
CA ILE A 84 10.09 -2.12 -9.76
C ILE A 84 10.59 -3.25 -10.67
N GLY A 85 9.71 -4.04 -11.23
CA GLY A 85 10.09 -5.18 -12.08
C GLY A 85 11.03 -4.85 -13.24
N HIS A 86 10.98 -3.59 -13.75
CA HIS A 86 11.88 -3.06 -14.77
C HIS A 86 13.33 -2.89 -14.28
N LYS A 87 13.56 -2.81 -12.96
CA LYS A 87 14.90 -2.70 -12.38
C LYS A 87 15.62 -4.03 -12.23
N ASN A 88 14.93 -5.15 -12.52
CA ASN A 88 15.50 -6.51 -12.53
C ASN A 88 16.27 -6.85 -11.25
N LEU A 89 15.69 -6.54 -10.09
CA LEU A 89 16.26 -6.91 -8.79
C LEU A 89 15.92 -8.38 -8.50
N TYR A 90 16.96 -9.19 -8.30
CA TYR A 90 16.86 -10.57 -7.86
C TYR A 90 17.61 -10.73 -6.54
N LEU A 91 16.95 -11.28 -5.53
CA LEU A 91 17.51 -11.60 -4.20
C LEU A 91 17.10 -13.04 -3.86
N ASP A 92 18.03 -13.84 -3.41
CA ASP A 92 17.83 -15.28 -3.13
C ASP A 92 17.14 -16.06 -4.26
N GLY A 93 17.43 -15.67 -5.52
CA GLY A 93 16.84 -16.28 -6.70
C GLY A 93 15.40 -15.87 -7.01
N LYS A 94 14.82 -14.91 -6.28
CA LYS A 94 13.48 -14.40 -6.50
C LYS A 94 13.53 -12.97 -6.99
N LYS A 95 12.63 -12.64 -7.92
CA LYS A 95 12.51 -11.28 -8.46
C LYS A 95 11.67 -10.42 -7.52
N VAL A 96 12.13 -9.20 -7.23
CA VAL A 96 11.33 -8.19 -6.53
C VAL A 96 10.64 -7.33 -7.57
N SER A 97 9.33 -7.47 -7.71
CA SER A 97 8.54 -6.80 -8.76
C SER A 97 7.62 -5.73 -8.25
N GLY A 98 6.99 -5.92 -7.09
CA GLY A 98 6.02 -5.02 -6.49
C GLY A 98 6.46 -4.48 -5.14
N TYR A 99 5.94 -3.31 -4.79
CA TYR A 99 6.11 -2.73 -3.46
C TYR A 99 4.96 -1.82 -3.07
N GLY A 100 4.78 -1.65 -1.74
CA GLY A 100 4.05 -0.54 -1.16
C GLY A 100 4.98 0.29 -0.29
N CYS A 101 4.68 1.55 -0.09
CA CYS A 101 5.42 2.38 0.85
C CYS A 101 4.55 3.42 1.54
N SER A 102 4.91 3.75 2.77
CA SER A 102 4.33 4.86 3.53
C SER A 102 5.35 5.50 4.46
N SER A 103 5.04 6.70 4.93
CA SER A 103 5.94 7.47 5.78
C SER A 103 5.88 7.04 7.25
N GLU A 104 6.87 7.48 8.00
CA GLU A 104 6.86 7.45 9.46
C GLU A 104 6.03 8.61 10.06
N LEU A 105 6.14 9.80 9.45
CA LEU A 105 5.59 11.04 10.00
C LEU A 105 4.57 11.68 9.04
N LYS A 106 3.61 12.42 9.61
CA LYS A 106 2.65 13.28 8.90
C LYS A 106 2.88 14.76 9.22
N GLY A 107 2.29 15.62 8.40
CA GLY A 107 2.52 17.06 8.46
C GLY A 107 3.85 17.45 7.82
N ASN A 108 4.37 18.62 8.19
CA ASN A 108 5.62 19.17 7.65
C ASN A 108 6.63 19.55 8.74
N SER A 109 6.31 19.30 9.99
CA SER A 109 7.14 19.59 11.15
C SER A 109 6.75 18.76 12.37
N GLY A 110 7.65 18.67 13.34
CA GLY A 110 7.40 17.91 14.59
C GLY A 110 7.56 16.41 14.43
N VAL A 111 7.02 15.67 15.38
CA VAL A 111 7.18 14.20 15.49
C VAL A 111 5.83 13.46 15.46
N ASN A 112 4.86 14.02 14.75
CA ASN A 112 3.54 13.41 14.62
C ASN A 112 3.63 12.17 13.72
N ARG A 113 3.50 11.00 14.31
CA ARG A 113 3.50 9.74 13.56
C ARG A 113 2.24 9.60 12.71
N VAL A 114 2.38 8.93 11.57
CA VAL A 114 1.23 8.52 10.77
C VAL A 114 0.37 7.52 11.54
N ASN A 115 -0.91 7.52 11.22
CA ASN A 115 -1.84 6.49 11.67
C ASN A 115 -1.97 5.38 10.62
N ILE A 116 -2.79 4.37 10.90
CA ILE A 116 -2.87 3.13 10.12
C ILE A 116 -3.53 3.30 8.74
N GLY A 117 -4.30 4.39 8.51
CA GLY A 117 -5.16 4.51 7.34
C GLY A 117 -4.42 4.49 6.01
N THR A 118 -3.36 5.30 5.87
CA THR A 118 -2.55 5.30 4.63
C THR A 118 -1.88 3.94 4.42
N PHE A 119 -1.27 3.38 5.46
CA PHE A 119 -0.67 2.04 5.36
C PHE A 119 -1.68 1.00 4.86
N THR A 120 -2.88 0.96 5.43
CA THR A 120 -3.90 -0.03 5.04
C THR A 120 -4.43 0.21 3.62
N HIS A 121 -4.49 1.46 3.15
CA HIS A 121 -4.86 1.81 1.79
C HIS A 121 -3.80 1.30 0.80
N GLU A 122 -2.54 1.68 1.00
CA GLU A 122 -1.45 1.27 0.11
C GLU A 122 -1.23 -0.25 0.14
N PHE A 123 -1.40 -0.87 1.29
CA PHE A 123 -1.33 -2.32 1.39
C PHE A 123 -2.50 -3.02 0.69
N ALA A 124 -3.67 -2.41 0.66
CA ALA A 124 -4.81 -2.93 -0.08
C ALA A 124 -4.56 -2.92 -1.61
N HIS A 125 -3.81 -1.94 -2.15
CA HIS A 125 -3.32 -1.99 -3.52
C HIS A 125 -2.39 -3.17 -3.76
N VAL A 126 -1.48 -3.43 -2.83
CA VAL A 126 -0.57 -4.56 -2.91
C VAL A 126 -1.30 -5.90 -3.04
N ILE A 127 -2.41 -6.07 -2.35
CA ILE A 127 -3.24 -7.28 -2.44
C ILE A 127 -4.27 -7.23 -3.58
N GLY A 128 -4.23 -6.20 -4.45
CA GLY A 128 -4.95 -6.16 -5.73
C GLY A 128 -6.21 -5.29 -5.76
N LEU A 129 -6.48 -4.46 -4.76
CA LEU A 129 -7.62 -3.53 -4.81
C LEU A 129 -7.25 -2.25 -5.59
N PRO A 130 -8.11 -1.76 -6.50
CA PRO A 130 -7.92 -0.48 -7.17
C PRO A 130 -8.40 0.69 -6.33
N ASP A 131 -8.01 1.90 -6.71
CA ASP A 131 -8.63 3.13 -6.22
C ASP A 131 -10.09 3.24 -6.65
N TYR A 132 -10.92 3.82 -5.76
CA TYR A 132 -12.33 4.10 -6.01
C TYR A 132 -12.64 5.61 -6.03
N TYR A 133 -11.67 6.39 -6.41
CA TYR A 133 -11.82 7.81 -6.68
C TYR A 133 -11.38 8.12 -8.11
N ASP A 134 -11.71 9.29 -8.59
CA ASP A 134 -11.34 9.77 -9.90
C ASP A 134 -9.84 10.04 -9.93
N THR A 135 -9.07 9.16 -10.60
CA THR A 135 -7.60 9.22 -10.63
C THR A 135 -7.06 10.05 -11.79
N ASP A 136 -7.92 10.42 -12.76
CA ASP A 136 -7.52 11.21 -13.92
C ASP A 136 -7.94 12.69 -13.85
N GLY A 137 -8.54 13.09 -12.72
CA GLY A 137 -8.91 14.48 -12.48
C GLY A 137 -10.05 15.00 -13.36
N GLY A 138 -10.84 14.12 -13.92
CA GLY A 138 -12.00 14.44 -14.73
C GLY A 138 -11.76 14.52 -16.24
N ASP A 139 -10.62 14.01 -16.74
CA ASP A 139 -10.32 13.99 -18.18
C ASP A 139 -11.39 13.26 -19.01
N ASN A 140 -12.05 12.24 -18.40
CA ASN A 140 -13.15 11.49 -19.02
C ASN A 140 -14.53 11.79 -18.38
N GLY A 141 -14.62 12.82 -17.55
CA GLY A 141 -15.77 13.20 -16.73
C GLY A 141 -15.52 12.95 -15.24
N ASN A 142 -16.39 13.49 -14.38
CA ASN A 142 -16.25 13.32 -12.93
C ASN A 142 -16.77 11.95 -12.49
N GLY A 143 -15.89 11.10 -12.06
CA GLY A 143 -16.22 9.81 -11.45
C GLY A 143 -16.92 9.96 -10.09
N HIS A 144 -17.92 9.13 -9.83
CA HIS A 144 -18.52 9.05 -8.51
C HIS A 144 -17.65 8.22 -7.58
N THR A 145 -17.33 8.76 -6.40
CA THR A 145 -16.53 8.09 -5.39
C THR A 145 -17.36 7.70 -4.18
N PRO A 146 -17.13 6.55 -3.54
CA PRO A 146 -17.73 6.20 -2.26
C PRO A 146 -17.22 7.07 -1.09
N GLY A 147 -16.23 7.95 -1.32
CA GLY A 147 -15.71 8.88 -0.33
C GLY A 147 -15.24 8.21 0.94
N GLY A 148 -15.64 8.75 2.10
CA GLY A 148 -15.26 8.25 3.42
C GLY A 148 -15.79 6.85 3.78
N TRP A 149 -16.63 6.25 2.95
CA TRP A 149 -17.15 4.90 3.17
C TRP A 149 -16.23 3.78 2.66
N SER A 150 -15.24 4.10 1.85
CA SER A 150 -14.31 3.12 1.30
C SER A 150 -12.87 3.39 1.75
N LEU A 151 -12.18 2.31 2.14
CA LEU A 151 -10.73 2.34 2.37
C LEU A 151 -9.98 2.77 1.11
N MET A 152 -10.44 2.35 -0.08
CA MET A 152 -9.84 2.63 -1.38
C MET A 152 -10.29 3.98 -1.98
N ALA A 153 -10.81 4.87 -1.14
CA ALA A 153 -11.11 6.26 -1.42
C ALA A 153 -10.70 7.12 -0.23
N SER A 154 -11.37 8.23 0.04
CA SER A 154 -11.00 9.13 1.14
C SER A 154 -11.22 8.54 2.55
N GLY A 155 -11.80 7.35 2.67
CA GLY A 155 -12.01 6.67 3.94
C GLY A 155 -10.72 6.33 4.70
N CYS A 156 -9.60 6.15 3.99
CA CYS A 156 -8.30 5.97 4.62
C CYS A 156 -7.89 7.14 5.53
N TYR A 157 -8.44 8.33 5.31
CA TYR A 157 -8.19 9.53 6.13
C TYR A 157 -9.19 9.74 7.26
N ASN A 158 -10.18 8.86 7.46
CA ASN A 158 -11.17 9.00 8.51
C ASN A 158 -10.52 9.10 9.90
N HIS A 159 -11.01 10.05 10.70
CA HIS A 159 -10.47 10.33 12.04
C HIS A 159 -8.94 10.49 12.05
N ASP A 160 -8.44 11.30 11.11
CA ASP A 160 -7.01 11.54 10.96
C ASP A 160 -6.24 10.23 10.67
N SER A 161 -6.78 9.40 9.78
CA SER A 161 -6.28 8.07 9.39
C SER A 161 -6.22 7.03 10.52
N SER A 162 -6.83 7.30 11.68
CA SER A 162 -6.81 6.37 12.81
C SER A 162 -7.95 5.34 12.79
N ARG A 163 -9.00 5.60 12.00
CA ARG A 163 -10.19 4.73 11.91
C ARG A 163 -10.66 4.58 10.46
N PRO A 164 -9.84 3.97 9.60
CA PRO A 164 -10.28 3.67 8.24
C PRO A 164 -11.45 2.68 8.27
N PRO A 165 -12.35 2.73 7.29
CA PRO A 165 -13.44 1.76 7.18
C PRO A 165 -12.87 0.37 6.87
N LEU A 166 -13.61 -0.64 7.23
CA LEU A 166 -13.33 -2.02 6.82
C LEU A 166 -13.56 -2.17 5.31
N LEU A 167 -12.90 -3.15 4.71
CA LEU A 167 -13.12 -3.55 3.33
C LEU A 167 -14.61 -3.84 3.12
N SER A 168 -15.17 -3.27 2.07
CA SER A 168 -16.57 -3.48 1.67
C SER A 168 -16.85 -4.94 1.29
N ALA A 169 -18.11 -5.27 1.10
CA ALA A 169 -18.48 -6.60 0.58
C ALA A 169 -17.90 -6.82 -0.82
N VAL A 170 -17.88 -5.76 -1.66
CA VAL A 170 -17.33 -5.81 -3.02
C VAL A 170 -15.82 -6.05 -2.98
N ASP A 171 -15.08 -5.33 -2.13
CA ASP A 171 -13.63 -5.54 -1.96
C ASP A 171 -13.32 -6.98 -1.56
N ARG A 172 -14.06 -7.49 -0.58
CA ARG A 172 -13.88 -8.87 -0.11
C ARG A 172 -14.25 -9.91 -1.16
N GLN A 173 -15.22 -9.62 -2.02
CA GLN A 173 -15.53 -10.48 -3.15
C GLN A 173 -14.44 -10.44 -4.21
N HIS A 174 -13.92 -9.25 -4.53
CA HIS A 174 -12.80 -9.07 -5.45
C HIS A 174 -11.58 -9.89 -5.00
N LEU A 175 -11.26 -9.85 -3.71
CA LEU A 175 -10.19 -10.62 -3.10
C LEU A 175 -10.50 -12.13 -2.92
N GLY A 176 -11.67 -12.59 -3.33
CA GLY A 176 -12.08 -13.98 -3.13
C GLY A 176 -12.38 -14.37 -1.66
N TRP A 177 -12.51 -13.39 -0.77
CA TRP A 177 -12.74 -13.63 0.66
C TRP A 177 -14.22 -13.76 1.03
N ALA A 178 -15.12 -13.33 0.16
CA ALA A 178 -16.55 -13.43 0.33
C ALA A 178 -17.24 -13.70 -1.01
N THR A 179 -18.41 -14.29 -0.94
CA THR A 179 -19.34 -14.38 -2.08
C THR A 179 -20.55 -13.51 -1.77
N ILE A 180 -20.85 -12.56 -2.64
CA ILE A 180 -22.08 -11.76 -2.53
C ILE A 180 -23.18 -12.51 -3.25
N PRO A 181 -24.26 -12.93 -2.56
CA PRO A 181 -25.37 -13.60 -3.20
C PRO A 181 -26.11 -12.64 -4.15
N ASN A 182 -26.63 -13.18 -5.25
CA ASN A 182 -27.51 -12.41 -6.12
C ASN A 182 -28.75 -11.98 -5.33
N MET A 183 -29.09 -10.70 -5.44
CA MET A 183 -30.29 -10.17 -4.82
C MET A 183 -31.51 -10.63 -5.61
N PRO A 184 -32.55 -11.18 -4.96
CA PRO A 184 -33.79 -11.49 -5.66
C PRO A 184 -34.47 -10.19 -6.12
N ASN A 185 -35.22 -10.27 -7.21
CA ASN A 185 -36.08 -9.15 -7.63
C ASN A 185 -37.13 -8.87 -6.53
N GLY A 186 -37.20 -7.61 -6.10
CA GLY A 186 -38.16 -7.19 -5.08
C GLY A 186 -37.56 -6.40 -3.93
N SER A 187 -38.33 -6.23 -2.87
CA SER A 187 -37.85 -5.50 -1.66
C SER A 187 -37.27 -6.50 -0.65
N ILE A 188 -36.08 -6.13 -0.14
CA ILE A 188 -35.43 -6.90 0.94
C ILE A 188 -35.36 -6.03 2.18
N ARG A 189 -35.71 -6.62 3.32
CA ARG A 189 -35.48 -5.99 4.63
C ARG A 189 -34.09 -6.35 5.12
N LEU A 190 -33.26 -5.35 5.31
CA LEU A 190 -31.96 -5.54 5.95
C LEU A 190 -32.15 -5.49 7.47
N ASN A 191 -31.66 -6.50 8.17
CA ASN A 191 -31.56 -6.50 9.62
C ASN A 191 -30.28 -5.77 10.03
N LYS A 192 -30.37 -5.02 11.15
CA LYS A 192 -29.19 -4.35 11.74
C LYS A 192 -28.23 -5.35 12.34
#